data_415e8a3e0dc2760dbc69f89160fb084f
#
_entry.id   415e8a3e0dc2760dbc69f89160fb084f
#
_cell.length_a   1.000
_cell.length_b   1.000
_cell.length_c   1.000
_cell.angle_alpha   90.00
_cell.angle_beta   90.00
_cell.angle_gamma   90.00
#
_symmetry.space_group_name_H-M   'P 1'
#
loop_
_entity.id
_entity.type
_entity.pdbx_description
1 polymer ?
#
loop_
_entity_poly.entity_id
_entity_poly.type
_entity_poly.pdbx_seq_one_letter_code
_entity_poly.pdbx_strand_id
1 'polypeptide(L)'
;MNNLTVDQLKELLQIQKEFDDRIPTLNLQDSKIAYVVEFFEWFNTLETFKNWKKKPGKPLDVQLDELADMLAFGLSIANQQAEKIEEILDYVEEGDFNYYIENVEIDFNDSCVVDDFMFDIDELYTGWYIHTSFLPFAIAIEYYSIDQLIDAYKKKMKR
;
A
#
# COMPACT_ATOMS: atom_id res chain seq x y z
N MET A 1 3.86 18.02 5.99
CA MET A 1 2.64 17.43 6.55
C MET A 1 2.42 16.04 5.96
N ASN A 2 1.78 15.17 6.71
CA ASN A 2 1.59 13.77 6.32
C ASN A 2 0.34 13.60 5.44
N ASN A 3 0.34 14.23 4.29
CA ASN A 3 -0.78 14.23 3.34
C ASN A 3 -0.36 13.67 1.98
N LEU A 4 -1.28 12.95 1.35
CA LEU A 4 -1.14 12.53 -0.04
C LEU A 4 -1.81 13.58 -0.93
N THR A 5 -1.09 14.10 -1.93
CA THR A 5 -1.63 15.03 -2.90
C THR A 5 -1.93 14.35 -4.23
N VAL A 6 -2.84 14.94 -5.01
CA VAL A 6 -3.16 14.45 -6.35
C VAL A 6 -1.91 14.43 -7.24
N ASP A 7 -1.07 15.48 -7.15
CA ASP A 7 0.15 15.57 -7.96
C ASP A 7 1.13 14.45 -7.62
N GLN A 8 1.29 14.14 -6.32
CA GLN A 8 2.12 13.02 -5.89
C GLN A 8 1.59 11.69 -6.46
N LEU A 9 0.28 11.47 -6.36
CA LEU A 9 -0.33 10.24 -6.87
C LEU A 9 -0.17 10.10 -8.38
N LYS A 10 -0.37 11.18 -9.14
CA LYS A 10 -0.14 11.19 -10.59
C LYS A 10 1.30 10.84 -10.95
N GLU A 11 2.26 11.42 -10.24
CA GLU A 11 3.68 11.13 -10.45
C GLU A 11 3.99 9.64 -10.21
N LEU A 12 3.49 9.10 -9.10
CA LEU A 12 3.74 7.70 -8.76
C LEU A 12 3.08 6.75 -9.76
N LEU A 13 1.87 7.03 -10.20
CA LEU A 13 1.19 6.25 -11.23
C LEU A 13 1.99 6.25 -12.54
N GLN A 14 2.56 7.39 -12.91
CA GLN A 14 3.38 7.49 -14.13
C GLN A 14 4.68 6.70 -14.00
N ILE A 15 5.36 6.80 -12.86
CA ILE A 15 6.59 6.03 -12.61
C ILE A 15 6.31 4.52 -12.72
N GLN A 16 5.22 4.08 -12.11
CA GLN A 16 4.85 2.67 -12.14
C GLN A 16 4.47 2.22 -13.54
N LYS A 17 3.76 3.06 -14.29
CA LYS A 17 3.39 2.73 -15.66
C LYS A 17 4.62 2.52 -16.55
N GLU A 18 5.60 3.39 -16.44
CA GLU A 18 6.85 3.27 -17.21
C GLU A 18 7.60 1.97 -16.86
N PHE A 19 7.59 1.60 -15.58
CA PHE A 19 8.17 0.33 -15.14
C PHE A 19 7.40 -0.87 -15.72
N ASP A 20 6.08 -0.86 -15.60
CA ASP A 20 5.21 -1.95 -16.03
C ASP A 20 5.21 -2.15 -17.55
N ASP A 21 5.37 -1.07 -18.32
CA ASP A 21 5.42 -1.14 -19.78
C ASP A 21 6.57 -2.02 -20.31
N ARG A 22 7.57 -2.30 -19.46
CA ARG A 22 8.69 -3.18 -19.78
C ARG A 22 8.43 -4.66 -19.47
N ILE A 23 7.24 -4.97 -18.95
CA ILE A 23 6.87 -6.32 -18.54
C ILE A 23 5.79 -6.86 -19.48
N PRO A 24 6.17 -7.65 -20.51
CA PRO A 24 5.20 -8.12 -21.50
C PRO A 24 4.18 -9.11 -20.95
N THR A 25 4.49 -9.77 -19.83
CA THR A 25 3.63 -10.78 -19.20
C THR A 25 2.76 -10.21 -18.09
N LEU A 26 2.75 -8.89 -17.90
CA LEU A 26 1.95 -8.24 -16.86
C LEU A 26 0.47 -8.59 -17.01
N ASN A 27 -0.16 -9.00 -15.91
CA ASN A 27 -1.59 -9.26 -15.89
C ASN A 27 -2.18 -8.91 -14.52
N LEU A 28 -3.45 -8.52 -14.52
CA LEU A 28 -4.13 -8.03 -13.35
C LEU A 28 -4.26 -9.07 -12.24
N GLN A 29 -4.54 -10.31 -12.60
CA GLN A 29 -4.73 -11.39 -11.64
C GLN A 29 -3.46 -11.61 -10.79
N ASP A 30 -2.31 -11.71 -11.44
CA ASP A 30 -1.03 -11.91 -10.76
C ASP A 30 -0.69 -10.69 -9.87
N SER A 31 -0.98 -9.48 -10.35
CA SER A 31 -0.72 -8.26 -9.60
C SER A 31 -1.55 -8.19 -8.32
N LYS A 32 -2.81 -8.63 -8.37
CA LYS A 32 -3.67 -8.69 -7.18
C LYS A 32 -3.17 -9.70 -6.16
N ILE A 33 -2.72 -10.86 -6.61
CA ILE A 33 -2.13 -11.88 -5.73
C ILE A 33 -0.85 -11.33 -5.09
N ALA A 34 0.02 -10.74 -5.90
CA ALA A 34 1.27 -10.16 -5.41
C ALA A 34 1.01 -9.06 -4.37
N TYR A 35 -0.01 -8.24 -4.56
CA TYR A 35 -0.39 -7.21 -3.63
C TYR A 35 -0.68 -7.78 -2.23
N VAL A 36 -1.46 -8.85 -2.16
CA VAL A 36 -1.79 -9.53 -0.90
C VAL A 36 -0.52 -10.12 -0.27
N VAL A 37 0.31 -10.77 -1.08
CA VAL A 37 1.58 -11.34 -0.59
C VAL A 37 2.47 -10.26 0.00
N GLU A 38 2.61 -9.11 -0.68
CA GLU A 38 3.44 -8.00 -0.21
C GLU A 38 2.89 -7.38 1.07
N PHE A 39 1.57 -7.34 1.23
CA PHE A 39 0.99 -6.92 2.51
C PHE A 39 1.52 -7.80 3.65
N PHE A 40 1.51 -9.12 3.48
CA PHE A 40 1.98 -10.03 4.52
C PHE A 40 3.49 -9.98 4.71
N GLU A 41 4.26 -9.73 3.67
CA GLU A 41 5.70 -9.52 3.79
C GLU A 41 6.00 -8.27 4.63
N TRP A 42 5.27 -7.17 4.37
CA TRP A 42 5.37 -5.99 5.22
C TRP A 42 4.93 -6.29 6.66
N PHE A 43 3.75 -6.90 6.82
CA PHE A 43 3.23 -7.24 8.15
C PHE A 43 4.21 -8.11 8.94
N ASN A 44 4.87 -9.04 8.27
CA ASN A 44 5.89 -9.89 8.89
C ASN A 44 7.06 -9.07 9.45
N THR A 45 7.37 -7.91 8.84
CA THR A 45 8.48 -7.07 9.35
C THR A 45 8.16 -6.40 10.68
N LEU A 46 6.90 -6.23 11.02
CA LEU A 46 6.48 -5.68 12.31
C LEU A 46 6.79 -6.66 13.45
N GLU A 47 6.72 -7.93 13.17
CA GLU A 47 6.98 -9.03 14.12
C GLU A 47 6.09 -8.98 15.37
N THR A 48 4.97 -8.28 15.32
CA THR A 48 4.06 -8.10 16.47
C THR A 48 3.51 -9.42 17.00
N PHE A 49 3.33 -10.41 16.12
CA PHE A 49 2.84 -11.73 16.48
C PHE A 49 3.94 -12.69 16.95
N LYS A 50 5.22 -12.29 16.82
CA LYS A 50 6.37 -13.13 17.19
C LYS A 50 6.65 -13.03 18.68
N ASN A 51 5.75 -13.60 19.48
CA ASN A 51 5.79 -13.52 20.94
C ASN A 51 7.04 -14.16 21.56
N TRP A 52 7.76 -14.97 20.77
CA TRP A 52 9.02 -15.62 21.19
C TRP A 52 10.24 -14.69 21.06
N LYS A 53 10.08 -13.52 20.43
CA LYS A 53 11.17 -12.57 20.27
C LYS A 53 11.19 -11.58 21.42
N LYS A 54 12.40 -11.28 21.94
CA LYS A 54 12.59 -10.28 23.00
C LYS A 54 12.46 -8.86 22.46
N LYS A 55 12.94 -8.62 21.23
CA LYS A 55 12.91 -7.32 20.57
C LYS A 55 12.32 -7.48 19.17
N PRO A 56 11.00 -7.56 19.06
CA PRO A 56 10.36 -7.72 17.76
C PRO A 56 10.46 -6.43 16.94
N GLY A 57 10.41 -6.61 15.63
CA GLY A 57 10.45 -5.51 14.67
C GLY A 57 11.75 -5.46 13.88
N LYS A 58 11.64 -5.48 12.56
CA LYS A 58 12.77 -5.26 11.66
C LYS A 58 13.14 -3.76 11.63
N PRO A 59 14.35 -3.40 11.18
CA PRO A 59 14.71 -1.99 11.01
C PRO A 59 13.72 -1.24 10.12
N LEU A 60 13.61 0.07 10.34
CA LEU A 60 12.66 0.93 9.64
C LEU A 60 12.81 0.86 8.12
N ASP A 61 14.04 0.86 7.62
CA ASP A 61 14.32 0.80 6.19
C ASP A 61 13.83 -0.52 5.56
N VAL A 62 13.92 -1.63 6.30
CA VAL A 62 13.40 -2.93 5.85
C VAL A 62 11.89 -2.89 5.78
N GLN A 63 11.23 -2.34 6.80
CA GLN A 63 9.78 -2.21 6.82
C GLN A 63 9.27 -1.36 5.66
N LEU A 64 9.90 -0.22 5.42
CA LEU A 64 9.52 0.69 4.33
C LEU A 64 9.77 0.08 2.95
N ASP A 65 10.85 -0.70 2.80
CA ASP A 65 11.14 -1.38 1.54
C ASP A 65 10.02 -2.36 1.18
N GLU A 66 9.54 -3.13 2.15
CA GLU A 66 8.43 -4.07 1.92
C GLU A 66 7.10 -3.34 1.66
N LEU A 67 6.85 -2.25 2.36
CA LEU A 67 5.64 -1.45 2.12
C LEU A 67 5.67 -0.80 0.73
N ALA A 68 6.87 -0.40 0.27
CA ALA A 68 7.05 0.13 -1.09
C ALA A 68 6.73 -0.92 -2.16
N ASP A 69 7.04 -2.20 -1.91
CA ASP A 69 6.64 -3.28 -2.82
C ASP A 69 5.11 -3.40 -2.91
N MET A 70 4.44 -3.33 -1.77
CA MET A 70 2.98 -3.34 -1.75
C MET A 70 2.41 -2.15 -2.53
N LEU A 71 2.98 -0.95 -2.34
CA LEU A 71 2.57 0.24 -3.08
C LEU A 71 2.74 0.05 -4.58
N ALA A 72 3.87 -0.51 -5.01
CA ALA A 72 4.14 -0.74 -6.43
C ALA A 72 3.02 -1.60 -7.07
N PHE A 73 2.63 -2.69 -6.42
CA PHE A 73 1.53 -3.51 -6.94
C PHE A 73 0.18 -2.80 -6.87
N GLY A 74 -0.06 -2.00 -5.83
CA GLY A 74 -1.28 -1.18 -5.75
C GLY A 74 -1.39 -0.19 -6.90
N LEU A 75 -0.29 0.49 -7.24
CA LEU A 75 -0.23 1.41 -8.37
C LEU A 75 -0.37 0.68 -9.71
N SER A 76 0.27 -0.48 -9.83
CA SER A 76 0.18 -1.33 -11.02
C SER A 76 -1.27 -1.76 -11.28
N ILE A 77 -1.97 -2.19 -10.23
CA ILE A 77 -3.38 -2.55 -10.32
C ILE A 77 -4.21 -1.36 -10.81
N ALA A 78 -3.97 -0.17 -10.27
CA ALA A 78 -4.66 1.06 -10.70
C ALA A 78 -4.44 1.32 -12.19
N ASN A 79 -3.19 1.25 -12.66
CA ASN A 79 -2.86 1.47 -14.06
C ASN A 79 -3.47 0.41 -14.98
N GLN A 80 -3.55 -0.84 -14.54
CA GLN A 80 -4.19 -1.91 -15.29
C GLN A 80 -5.72 -1.78 -15.33
N GLN A 81 -6.28 -0.99 -14.43
CA GLN A 81 -7.71 -0.64 -14.39
C GLN A 81 -7.86 0.84 -14.78
N ALA A 82 -7.38 1.20 -15.96
CA ALA A 82 -7.29 2.58 -16.41
C ALA A 82 -8.62 3.34 -16.32
N GLU A 83 -9.75 2.65 -16.45
CA GLU A 83 -11.08 3.22 -16.32
C GLU A 83 -11.38 3.76 -14.91
N LYS A 84 -10.60 3.35 -13.91
CA LYS A 84 -10.77 3.79 -12.52
C LYS A 84 -9.85 4.93 -12.11
N ILE A 85 -8.91 5.33 -12.98
CA ILE A 85 -7.89 6.33 -12.61
C ILE A 85 -8.52 7.65 -12.19
N GLU A 86 -9.51 8.14 -12.92
CA GLU A 86 -10.18 9.41 -12.61
C GLU A 86 -10.87 9.34 -11.24
N GLU A 87 -11.58 8.24 -10.96
CA GLU A 87 -12.20 8.00 -9.67
C GLU A 87 -11.18 7.95 -8.54
N ILE A 88 -10.02 7.32 -8.78
CA ILE A 88 -8.94 7.25 -7.81
C ILE A 88 -8.39 8.63 -7.49
N LEU A 89 -8.16 9.46 -8.50
CA LEU A 89 -7.67 10.83 -8.30
C LEU A 89 -8.71 11.69 -7.58
N ASP A 90 -9.98 11.56 -7.92
CA ASP A 90 -11.08 12.28 -7.28
C ASP A 90 -11.21 11.90 -5.79
N TYR A 91 -10.93 10.67 -5.43
CA TYR A 91 -10.95 10.19 -4.06
C TYR A 91 -10.00 11.00 -3.17
N VAL A 92 -8.86 11.41 -3.70
CA VAL A 92 -7.92 12.29 -3.00
C VAL A 92 -8.38 13.74 -3.06
N GLU A 93 -8.76 14.21 -4.25
CA GLU A 93 -9.15 15.61 -4.51
C GLU A 93 -10.35 16.04 -3.67
N GLU A 94 -11.35 15.19 -3.54
CA GLU A 94 -12.60 15.49 -2.85
C GLU A 94 -12.55 15.25 -1.34
N GLY A 95 -11.40 14.79 -0.81
CA GLY A 95 -11.21 14.57 0.63
C GLY A 95 -11.67 13.22 1.15
N ASP A 96 -12.12 12.32 0.29
CA ASP A 96 -12.59 10.99 0.70
C ASP A 96 -11.48 10.17 1.32
N PHE A 97 -10.26 10.30 0.83
CA PHE A 97 -9.10 9.62 1.41
C PHE A 97 -8.83 10.11 2.84
N ASN A 98 -8.92 11.42 3.07
CA ASN A 98 -8.74 11.99 4.41
C ASN A 98 -9.83 11.49 5.37
N TYR A 99 -11.08 11.40 4.89
CA TYR A 99 -12.17 10.83 5.68
C TYR A 99 -11.89 9.36 6.04
N TYR A 100 -11.42 8.59 5.07
CA TYR A 100 -11.04 7.19 5.32
C TYR A 100 -9.97 7.10 6.42
N ILE A 101 -8.92 7.90 6.33
CA ILE A 101 -7.82 7.92 7.32
C ILE A 101 -8.32 8.23 8.73
N GLU A 102 -9.27 9.17 8.84
CA GLU A 102 -9.82 9.56 10.14
C GLU A 102 -10.71 8.48 10.77
N ASN A 103 -11.23 7.55 9.97
CA ASN A 103 -12.23 6.57 10.39
C ASN A 103 -11.75 5.12 10.33
N VAL A 104 -10.59 4.85 9.74
CA VAL A 104 -10.04 3.50 9.65
C VAL A 104 -9.19 3.17 10.86
N GLU A 105 -9.22 1.91 11.28
CA GLU A 105 -8.35 1.42 12.34
C GLU A 105 -7.33 0.45 11.74
N ILE A 106 -6.05 0.81 11.80
CA ILE A 106 -4.94 0.03 11.24
C ILE A 106 -3.83 -0.22 12.29
N ASP A 107 -4.19 -0.34 13.53
CA ASP A 107 -3.23 -0.69 14.60
C ASP A 107 -3.04 -2.21 14.66
N PHE A 108 -2.01 -2.71 14.00
CA PHE A 108 -1.71 -4.14 13.96
C PHE A 108 -1.05 -4.68 15.24
N ASN A 109 -0.93 -3.85 16.27
CA ASN A 109 -0.65 -4.32 17.63
C ASN A 109 -1.93 -4.77 18.34
N ASP A 110 -3.09 -4.37 17.83
CA ASP A 110 -4.38 -4.80 18.34
C ASP A 110 -4.80 -6.10 17.65
N SER A 111 -4.94 -7.17 18.42
CA SER A 111 -5.30 -8.48 17.88
C SER A 111 -6.67 -8.50 17.20
N CYS A 112 -7.60 -7.65 17.63
CA CYS A 112 -8.92 -7.55 16.99
C CYS A 112 -8.79 -7.00 15.57
N VAL A 113 -7.92 -6.00 15.37
CA VAL A 113 -7.66 -5.43 14.04
C VAL A 113 -7.00 -6.49 13.15
N VAL A 114 -6.03 -7.22 13.67
CA VAL A 114 -5.37 -8.31 12.94
C VAL A 114 -6.37 -9.38 12.53
N ASP A 115 -7.23 -9.80 13.45
CA ASP A 115 -8.26 -10.81 13.18
C ASP A 115 -9.19 -10.36 12.06
N ASP A 116 -9.63 -9.10 12.08
CA ASP A 116 -10.50 -8.54 11.04
C ASP A 116 -9.81 -8.58 9.67
N PHE A 117 -8.54 -8.20 9.59
CA PHE A 117 -7.77 -8.26 8.35
C PHE A 117 -7.61 -9.71 7.84
N MET A 118 -7.36 -10.65 8.73
CA MET A 118 -7.22 -12.06 8.35
C MET A 118 -8.54 -12.65 7.88
N PHE A 119 -9.64 -12.25 8.51
CA PHE A 119 -10.97 -12.72 8.15
C PHE A 119 -11.42 -12.15 6.79
N ASP A 120 -11.10 -10.87 6.53
CA ASP A 120 -11.56 -10.13 5.35
C ASP A 120 -10.49 -10.01 4.27
N ILE A 121 -9.67 -11.02 4.10
CA ILE A 121 -8.57 -11.03 3.14
C ILE A 121 -9.04 -10.83 1.70
N ASP A 122 -10.25 -11.28 1.40
CA ASP A 122 -10.86 -11.08 0.08
C ASP A 122 -11.11 -9.61 -0.22
N GLU A 123 -11.38 -8.79 0.79
CA GLU A 123 -11.52 -7.34 0.63
C GLU A 123 -10.21 -6.68 0.24
N LEU A 124 -9.11 -7.16 0.83
CA LEU A 124 -7.76 -6.72 0.45
C LEU A 124 -7.47 -7.07 -1.02
N TYR A 125 -7.82 -8.28 -1.41
CA TYR A 125 -7.61 -8.78 -2.77
C TYR A 125 -8.46 -8.02 -3.81
N THR A 126 -9.73 -7.73 -3.47
CA THR A 126 -10.67 -7.08 -4.41
C THR A 126 -10.59 -5.56 -4.38
N GLY A 127 -10.06 -4.97 -3.31
CA GLY A 127 -10.11 -3.52 -3.11
C GLY A 127 -11.52 -3.00 -2.82
N TRP A 128 -12.35 -3.82 -2.20
CA TRP A 128 -13.79 -3.53 -2.00
C TRP A 128 -14.04 -2.25 -1.20
N TYR A 129 -13.40 -2.10 -0.04
CA TYR A 129 -13.58 -0.92 0.81
C TYR A 129 -12.77 0.28 0.35
N ILE A 130 -11.55 0.01 -0.10
CA ILE A 130 -10.62 1.04 -0.51
C ILE A 130 -9.80 0.49 -1.67
N HIS A 131 -9.61 1.31 -2.69
CA HIS A 131 -8.79 0.89 -3.82
C HIS A 131 -7.40 0.50 -3.33
N THR A 132 -6.82 -0.52 -3.96
CA THR A 132 -5.52 -1.08 -3.58
C THR A 132 -4.38 -0.06 -3.56
N SER A 133 -4.50 1.03 -4.35
CA SER A 133 -3.49 2.10 -4.34
C SER A 133 -3.44 2.90 -3.04
N PHE A 134 -4.49 2.87 -2.20
CA PHE A 134 -4.58 3.74 -1.02
C PHE A 134 -4.15 3.09 0.28
N LEU A 135 -4.36 1.79 0.47
CA LEU A 135 -4.03 1.14 1.73
C LEU A 135 -2.56 1.30 2.13
N PRO A 136 -1.57 1.19 1.22
CA PRO A 136 -0.18 1.45 1.59
C PRO A 136 0.05 2.86 2.14
N PHE A 137 -0.64 3.88 1.62
CA PHE A 137 -0.55 5.24 2.15
C PHE A 137 -1.21 5.35 3.53
N ALA A 138 -2.34 4.68 3.73
CA ALA A 138 -3.01 4.64 5.03
C ALA A 138 -2.09 4.00 6.09
N ILE A 139 -1.44 2.91 5.75
CA ILE A 139 -0.44 2.26 6.61
C ILE A 139 0.72 3.20 6.89
N ALA A 140 1.22 3.91 5.87
CA ALA A 140 2.33 4.85 6.04
C ALA A 140 1.97 6.00 7.00
N ILE A 141 0.74 6.50 6.94
CA ILE A 141 0.29 7.56 7.85
C ILE A 141 0.30 7.07 9.30
N GLU A 142 -0.08 5.82 9.53
CA GLU A 142 -0.12 5.25 10.88
C GLU A 142 1.28 4.92 11.42
N TYR A 143 2.14 4.33 10.60
CA TYR A 143 3.42 3.78 11.06
C TYR A 143 4.65 4.61 10.69
N TYR A 144 4.56 5.43 9.65
CA TYR A 144 5.69 6.16 9.08
C TYR A 144 5.26 7.57 8.69
N SER A 145 5.56 7.95 7.44
CA SER A 145 4.98 9.14 6.79
C SER A 145 4.80 8.86 5.30
N ILE A 146 3.95 9.65 4.67
CA ILE A 146 3.75 9.61 3.21
C ILE A 146 5.10 9.85 2.51
N ASP A 147 5.87 10.84 2.97
CA ASP A 147 7.16 11.17 2.36
C ASP A 147 8.16 10.02 2.46
N GLN A 148 8.22 9.33 3.60
CA GLN A 148 9.09 8.17 3.77
C GLN A 148 8.71 7.04 2.81
N LEU A 149 7.43 6.77 2.64
CA LEU A 149 6.97 5.74 1.71
C LEU A 149 7.30 6.10 0.26
N ILE A 150 7.03 7.34 -0.13
CA ILE A 150 7.34 7.83 -1.48
C ILE A 150 8.84 7.74 -1.77
N ASP A 151 9.67 8.15 -0.81
CA ASP A 151 11.13 8.06 -0.95
C ASP A 151 11.58 6.60 -1.11
N ALA A 152 11.06 5.69 -0.31
CA ALA A 152 11.38 4.27 -0.39
C ALA A 152 10.96 3.69 -1.76
N TYR A 153 9.77 4.04 -2.22
CA TYR A 153 9.26 3.62 -3.52
C TYR A 153 10.14 4.12 -4.67
N LYS A 154 10.47 5.41 -4.69
CA LYS A 154 11.30 6.01 -5.74
C LYS A 154 12.69 5.40 -5.76
N LYS A 155 13.25 5.14 -4.59
CA LYS A 155 14.55 4.48 -4.46
C LYS A 155 14.52 3.08 -5.06
N LYS A 156 13.45 2.33 -4.80
CA LYS A 156 13.25 1.00 -5.35
C LYS A 156 13.12 1.02 -6.88
N MET A 157 12.40 1.98 -7.44
CA MET A 157 12.19 2.09 -8.88
C MET A 157 13.45 2.45 -9.67
N LYS A 158 14.51 2.91 -9.00
CA LYS A 158 15.81 3.20 -9.62
C LYS A 158 16.73 1.98 -9.75
N ARG A 159 16.36 0.86 -9.18
CA ARG A 159 17.16 -0.36 -9.22
C ARG A 159 17.10 -1.11 -10.54
#